data_9a0a62ecaa63a2afaea550b928769859
#
_entry.id   9a0a62ecaa63a2afaea550b928769859
#
_cell.length_a   1.000
_cell.length_b   1.000
_cell.length_c   1.000
_cell.angle_alpha   90.00
_cell.angle_beta   90.00
_cell.angle_gamma   90.00
#
_symmetry.space_group_name_H-M   'P 1'
#
loop_
_entity.id
_entity.type
_entity.pdbx_description
1 polymer ?
#
loop_
_entity_poly.entity_id
_entity_poly.type
_entity_poly.pdbx_seq_one_letter_code
_entity_poly.pdbx_strand_id
1 'polypeptide(L)'
;KRLHAWARSKDVSGDRDDAPEVDRRVWAANSLSGRECVGADTCAWGSSCFAAKAKAKAQIADVVVTNHTLLAIEIVDAHPILPERDAVIIDEAHEFMDRTTQAVTEELTAARVQRAAAMARKYMPGKISEAFTNAADSFYDAMNDYGADVKGDFSKQGRLSEIPQSLEHPIRKIRESATAVAQTLTS
;
A
#
# COMPACT_ATOMS: atom_id res chain seq x y z
N LYS A 1 3.75 -22.94 7.10
CA LYS A 1 4.90 -23.68 7.68
C LYS A 1 6.20 -23.43 6.89
N ARG A 2 6.25 -23.57 5.54
CA ARG A 2 7.47 -23.38 4.72
C ARG A 2 8.09 -21.99 4.88
N LEU A 3 7.31 -20.90 4.73
CA LEU A 3 7.79 -19.53 4.94
C LEU A 3 8.33 -19.31 6.37
N HIS A 4 7.65 -19.83 7.37
CA HIS A 4 8.09 -19.69 8.75
C HIS A 4 9.40 -20.44 9.04
N ALA A 5 9.60 -21.61 8.46
CA ALA A 5 10.85 -22.36 8.56
C ALA A 5 11.99 -21.60 7.84
N TRP A 6 11.73 -21.08 6.64
CA TRP A 6 12.67 -20.26 5.89
C TRP A 6 13.07 -19.00 6.66
N ALA A 7 12.11 -18.22 7.15
CA ALA A 7 12.39 -16.98 7.88
C ALA A 7 13.21 -17.19 9.18
N ARG A 8 13.28 -18.43 9.69
CA ARG A 8 14.07 -18.81 10.88
C ARG A 8 15.39 -19.49 10.53
N SER A 9 15.65 -19.79 9.27
CA SER A 9 16.93 -20.38 8.87
C SER A 9 18.06 -19.35 8.99
N LYS A 10 19.27 -19.83 9.16
CA LYS A 10 20.46 -18.98 9.17
C LYS A 10 20.72 -18.50 7.73
N ASP A 11 21.23 -17.30 7.60
CA ASP A 11 21.68 -16.72 6.32
C ASP A 11 20.58 -16.41 5.29
N VAL A 12 19.35 -16.15 5.72
CA VAL A 12 18.31 -15.66 4.81
C VAL A 12 18.37 -14.12 4.71
N SER A 13 18.24 -13.63 3.46
CA SER A 13 18.21 -12.18 3.16
C SER A 13 16.90 -11.54 3.61
N GLY A 14 15.81 -12.31 3.66
CA GLY A 14 14.44 -11.81 3.79
C GLY A 14 13.86 -11.33 2.46
N ASP A 15 14.60 -11.47 1.37
CA ASP A 15 14.12 -11.15 0.04
C ASP A 15 13.10 -12.17 -0.44
N ARG A 16 12.15 -11.71 -1.22
CA ARG A 16 11.14 -12.58 -1.82
C ARG A 16 11.73 -13.56 -2.80
N ASP A 17 12.77 -13.17 -3.52
CA ASP A 17 13.40 -14.00 -4.54
C ASP A 17 14.14 -15.20 -3.94
N ASP A 18 14.60 -15.09 -2.68
CA ASP A 18 15.20 -16.17 -1.92
C ASP A 18 14.17 -17.04 -1.18
N ALA A 19 12.91 -16.60 -1.16
CA ALA A 19 11.86 -17.29 -0.44
C ALA A 19 11.39 -18.56 -1.17
N PRO A 20 10.94 -19.58 -0.44
CA PRO A 20 10.34 -20.75 -1.05
C PRO A 20 9.10 -20.36 -1.85
N GLU A 21 8.92 -20.95 -3.01
CA GLU A 21 7.75 -20.72 -3.85
C GLU A 21 6.46 -21.00 -3.06
N VAL A 22 5.62 -19.99 -2.98
CA VAL A 22 4.33 -20.01 -2.30
C VAL A 22 3.29 -19.24 -3.12
N ASP A 23 2.03 -19.60 -2.93
CA ASP A 23 0.92 -18.87 -3.55
C ASP A 23 0.98 -17.37 -3.20
N ARG A 24 0.63 -16.52 -4.18
CA ARG A 24 0.65 -15.06 -4.03
C ARG A 24 -0.18 -14.56 -2.84
N ARG A 25 -1.29 -15.24 -2.55
CA ARG A 25 -2.16 -14.90 -1.40
C ARG A 25 -1.49 -15.22 -0.07
N VAL A 26 -0.75 -16.34 -0.03
CA VAL A 26 0.03 -16.73 1.17
C VAL A 26 1.14 -15.73 1.41
N TRP A 27 1.84 -15.29 0.37
CA TRP A 27 2.85 -14.24 0.49
C TRP A 27 2.23 -12.93 1.01
N ALA A 28 1.16 -12.45 0.37
CA ALA A 28 0.49 -11.21 0.75
C ALA A 28 -0.05 -11.22 2.19
N ALA A 29 -0.46 -12.38 2.70
CA ALA A 29 -0.92 -12.54 4.08
C ALA A 29 0.22 -12.56 5.11
N ASN A 30 1.48 -12.70 4.68
CA ASN A 30 2.67 -12.77 5.55
C ASN A 30 3.70 -11.67 5.26
N SER A 31 3.36 -10.69 4.43
CA SER A 31 4.18 -9.52 4.13
C SER A 31 3.44 -8.25 4.51
N LEU A 32 4.20 -7.24 4.91
CA LEU A 32 3.69 -5.91 5.24
C LEU A 32 4.25 -4.89 4.24
N SER A 33 3.44 -3.93 3.86
CA SER A 33 3.91 -2.75 3.13
C SER A 33 4.62 -1.78 4.09
N GLY A 34 5.42 -0.88 3.54
CA GLY A 34 6.08 0.16 4.35
C GLY A 34 5.11 1.03 5.14
N ARG A 35 3.89 1.25 4.62
CA ARG A 35 2.83 2.03 5.29
C ARG A 35 2.17 1.29 6.46
N GLU A 36 2.17 -0.03 6.44
CA GLU A 36 1.64 -0.87 7.51
C GLU A 36 2.66 -1.16 8.60
N CYS A 37 3.93 -0.84 8.35
CA CYS A 37 5.02 -1.10 9.27
C CYS A 37 5.06 -0.06 10.39
N VAL A 38 4.97 -0.51 11.64
CA VAL A 38 5.02 0.35 12.83
C VAL A 38 6.45 0.82 13.20
N GLY A 39 7.44 0.44 12.41
CA GLY A 39 8.86 0.76 12.68
C GLY A 39 9.55 -0.25 13.61
N ALA A 40 10.88 -0.29 13.52
CA ALA A 40 11.68 -1.27 14.26
C ALA A 40 11.62 -1.04 15.77
N ASP A 41 11.54 0.21 16.21
CA ASP A 41 11.56 0.59 17.63
C ASP A 41 10.26 0.20 18.36
N THR A 42 9.14 0.18 17.64
CA THR A 42 7.83 -0.17 18.18
C THR A 42 7.46 -1.63 17.98
N CYS A 43 8.09 -2.27 16.98
CA CYS A 43 7.78 -3.64 16.59
C CYS A 43 8.44 -4.66 17.51
N ALA A 44 7.69 -5.61 18.07
CA ALA A 44 8.24 -6.71 18.88
C ALA A 44 9.32 -7.56 18.15
N TRP A 45 9.35 -7.51 16.83
CA TRP A 45 10.30 -8.20 15.96
C TRP A 45 11.36 -7.28 15.35
N GLY A 46 11.44 -6.03 15.80
CA GLY A 46 12.31 -5.00 15.23
C GLY A 46 13.78 -5.43 15.15
N SER A 47 14.32 -6.01 16.21
CA SER A 47 15.72 -6.46 16.26
C SER A 47 16.04 -7.62 15.31
N SER A 48 15.05 -8.42 14.95
CA SER A 48 15.19 -9.53 13.99
C SER A 48 14.68 -9.20 12.58
N CYS A 49 14.07 -8.02 12.39
CA CYS A 49 13.44 -7.60 11.17
C CYS A 49 14.43 -7.49 10.00
N PHE A 50 14.17 -8.17 8.91
CA PHE A 50 15.00 -8.12 7.70
C PHE A 50 15.07 -6.71 7.11
N ALA A 51 13.96 -6.01 7.02
CA ALA A 51 13.91 -4.64 6.51
C ALA A 51 14.72 -3.65 7.37
N ALA A 52 14.65 -3.78 8.71
CA ALA A 52 15.45 -2.96 9.61
C ALA A 52 16.96 -3.25 9.46
N LYS A 53 17.34 -4.52 9.35
CA LYS A 53 18.73 -4.92 9.09
C LYS A 53 19.23 -4.43 7.74
N ALA A 54 18.40 -4.49 6.69
CA ALA A 54 18.77 -3.98 5.37
C ALA A 54 18.98 -2.46 5.40
N LYS A 55 18.11 -1.71 6.07
CA LYS A 55 18.28 -0.27 6.27
C LYS A 55 19.56 0.07 7.04
N ALA A 56 19.83 -0.63 8.14
CA ALA A 56 21.06 -0.43 8.92
C ALA A 56 22.33 -0.73 8.11
N LYS A 57 22.28 -1.78 7.28
CA LYS A 57 23.38 -2.12 6.36
C LYS A 57 23.57 -1.05 5.28
N ALA A 58 22.49 -0.50 4.75
CA ALA A 58 22.56 0.57 3.76
C ALA A 58 23.21 1.85 4.32
N GLN A 59 22.96 2.18 5.60
CA GLN A 59 23.51 3.37 6.26
C GLN A 59 25.07 3.41 6.34
N ILE A 60 25.73 2.28 6.27
CA ILE A 60 27.18 2.16 6.37
C ILE A 60 27.83 1.73 5.04
N ALA A 61 27.06 1.66 3.97
CA ALA A 61 27.53 1.23 2.67
C ALA A 61 28.02 2.42 1.86
N ASP A 62 29.15 2.27 1.16
CA ASP A 62 29.69 3.28 0.25
C ASP A 62 28.82 3.45 -1.01
N VAL A 63 28.14 2.39 -1.43
CA VAL A 63 27.25 2.37 -2.59
C VAL A 63 25.96 1.63 -2.24
N VAL A 64 24.83 2.26 -2.52
CA VAL A 64 23.49 1.67 -2.35
C VAL A 64 22.79 1.60 -3.69
N VAL A 65 22.41 0.39 -4.09
CA VAL A 65 21.60 0.15 -5.28
C VAL A 65 20.13 0.00 -4.86
N THR A 66 19.27 0.77 -5.49
CA THR A 66 17.82 0.75 -5.20
C THR A 66 17.01 0.89 -6.48
N ASN A 67 15.70 0.77 -6.36
CA ASN A 67 14.80 1.00 -7.50
C ASN A 67 14.27 2.45 -7.55
N HIS A 68 13.82 2.86 -8.72
CA HIS A 68 13.24 4.19 -8.95
C HIS A 68 12.07 4.51 -8.01
N THR A 69 11.24 3.51 -7.71
CA THR A 69 10.06 3.70 -6.85
C THR A 69 10.43 4.13 -5.44
N LEU A 70 11.47 3.53 -4.85
CA LEU A 70 11.90 3.89 -3.50
C LEU A 70 12.49 5.30 -3.46
N LEU A 71 13.29 5.68 -4.46
CA LEU A 71 13.80 7.03 -4.62
C LEU A 71 12.66 8.04 -4.84
N ALA A 72 11.68 7.70 -5.66
CA ALA A 72 10.51 8.55 -5.91
C ALA A 72 9.67 8.78 -4.64
N ILE A 73 9.42 7.72 -3.84
CA ILE A 73 8.69 7.83 -2.57
C ILE A 73 9.44 8.76 -1.62
N GLU A 74 10.76 8.63 -1.49
CA GLU A 74 11.55 9.50 -0.63
C GLU A 74 11.43 10.98 -1.03
N ILE A 75 11.50 11.27 -2.33
CA ILE A 75 11.40 12.64 -2.85
C ILE A 75 10.01 13.23 -2.57
N VAL A 76 8.96 12.45 -2.76
CA VAL A 76 7.59 12.92 -2.66
C VAL A 76 7.11 13.02 -1.21
N ASP A 77 7.40 12.02 -0.40
CA ASP A 77 7.00 12.00 1.01
C ASP A 77 7.89 12.91 1.87
N ALA A 78 8.96 13.46 1.29
CA ALA A 78 9.98 14.26 1.98
C ALA A 78 10.50 13.58 3.27
N HIS A 79 10.53 12.25 3.27
CA HIS A 79 10.97 11.45 4.42
C HIS A 79 12.22 10.66 4.03
N PRO A 80 13.34 10.79 4.75
CA PRO A 80 14.57 10.09 4.42
C PRO A 80 14.37 8.57 4.57
N ILE A 81 14.34 7.87 3.46
CA ILE A 81 14.24 6.41 3.39
C ILE A 81 15.61 5.81 3.11
N LEU A 82 16.36 6.47 2.23
CA LEU A 82 17.72 6.10 1.82
C LEU A 82 18.75 6.83 2.68
N PRO A 83 20.00 6.34 2.77
CA PRO A 83 21.09 7.03 3.44
C PRO A 83 21.36 8.41 2.84
N GLU A 84 22.01 9.30 3.63
CA GLU A 84 22.61 10.51 3.10
C GLU A 84 23.64 10.14 2.02
N ARG A 85 23.71 10.94 0.97
CA ARG A 85 24.49 10.65 -0.22
C ARG A 85 24.95 11.90 -0.94
N ASP A 86 26.15 11.85 -1.47
CA ASP A 86 26.73 12.95 -2.24
C ASP A 86 26.28 12.96 -3.70
N ALA A 87 25.92 11.79 -4.24
CA ALA A 87 25.52 11.64 -5.64
C ALA A 87 24.42 10.59 -5.81
N VAL A 88 23.61 10.78 -6.86
CA VAL A 88 22.61 9.81 -7.33
C VAL A 88 22.86 9.55 -8.80
N ILE A 89 23.00 8.28 -9.17
CA ILE A 89 23.10 7.84 -10.56
C ILE A 89 21.78 7.14 -10.90
N ILE A 90 21.07 7.66 -11.89
CA ILE A 90 19.79 7.09 -12.33
C ILE A 90 20.03 6.40 -13.66
N ASP A 91 19.99 5.07 -13.65
CA ASP A 91 19.96 4.26 -14.85
C ASP A 91 18.54 4.27 -15.45
N GLU A 92 18.41 4.11 -16.77
CA GLU A 92 17.12 4.17 -17.46
C GLU A 92 16.26 5.38 -17.04
N ALA A 93 16.87 6.56 -16.96
CA ALA A 93 16.25 7.78 -16.43
C ALA A 93 14.91 8.14 -17.13
N HIS A 94 14.70 7.67 -18.34
CA HIS A 94 13.45 7.87 -19.08
C HIS A 94 12.23 7.17 -18.40
N GLU A 95 12.46 6.08 -17.66
CA GLU A 95 11.41 5.42 -16.88
C GLU A 95 11.12 6.12 -15.55
N PHE A 96 12.04 6.95 -15.06
CA PHE A 96 11.93 7.53 -13.73
C PHE A 96 10.69 8.39 -13.54
N MET A 97 10.28 9.13 -14.57
CA MET A 97 9.06 9.95 -14.53
C MET A 97 7.80 9.09 -14.34
N ASP A 98 7.70 8.00 -15.11
CA ASP A 98 6.56 7.09 -15.00
C ASP A 98 6.54 6.39 -13.64
N ARG A 99 7.70 5.97 -13.13
CA ARG A 99 7.83 5.36 -11.81
C ARG A 99 7.48 6.34 -10.69
N THR A 100 7.87 7.61 -10.83
CA THR A 100 7.51 8.66 -9.87
C THR A 100 6.00 8.90 -9.88
N THR A 101 5.39 9.00 -11.04
CA THR A 101 3.95 9.14 -11.18
C THR A 101 3.21 7.97 -10.53
N GLN A 102 3.66 6.74 -10.77
CA GLN A 102 3.08 5.54 -10.15
C GLN A 102 3.25 5.53 -8.62
N ALA A 103 4.40 5.96 -8.11
CA ALA A 103 4.68 5.99 -6.69
C ALA A 103 3.75 6.93 -5.91
N VAL A 104 3.32 8.03 -6.54
CA VAL A 104 2.41 9.03 -5.94
C VAL A 104 0.95 8.81 -6.30
N THR A 105 0.67 7.88 -7.19
CA THR A 105 -0.70 7.57 -7.58
C THR A 105 -1.41 6.79 -6.48
N GLU A 106 -2.45 7.37 -5.93
CA GLU A 106 -3.36 6.68 -5.03
C GLU A 106 -4.54 6.11 -5.82
N GLU A 107 -4.81 4.84 -5.58
CA GLU A 107 -5.87 4.12 -6.27
C GLU A 107 -7.02 3.84 -5.31
N LEU A 108 -8.20 4.37 -5.60
CA LEU A 108 -9.43 4.06 -4.90
C LEU A 108 -10.27 3.11 -5.75
N THR A 109 -10.30 1.83 -5.37
CA THR A 109 -11.14 0.83 -6.03
C THR A 109 -12.21 0.32 -5.08
N ALA A 110 -13.37 -0.06 -5.63
CA ALA A 110 -14.44 -0.68 -4.85
C ALA A 110 -13.96 -1.92 -4.07
N ALA A 111 -13.12 -2.74 -4.70
CA ALA A 111 -12.54 -3.92 -4.07
C ALA A 111 -11.61 -3.60 -2.88
N ARG A 112 -10.86 -2.49 -2.92
CA ARG A 112 -10.04 -2.04 -1.77
C ARG A 112 -10.93 -1.58 -0.63
N VAL A 113 -11.97 -0.80 -0.93
CA VAL A 113 -12.90 -0.30 0.07
C VAL A 113 -13.66 -1.45 0.75
N GLN A 114 -14.17 -2.41 -0.03
CA GLN A 114 -14.86 -3.59 0.51
C GLN A 114 -13.95 -4.45 1.39
N ARG A 115 -12.68 -4.65 1.00
CA ARG A 115 -11.71 -5.35 1.86
C ARG A 115 -11.47 -4.62 3.17
N ALA A 116 -11.32 -3.31 3.14
CA ALA A 116 -11.14 -2.50 4.34
C ALA A 116 -12.37 -2.58 5.26
N ALA A 117 -13.57 -2.50 4.70
CA ALA A 117 -14.82 -2.65 5.45
C ALA A 117 -14.95 -4.05 6.08
N ALA A 118 -14.59 -5.11 5.35
CA ALA A 118 -14.59 -6.48 5.88
C ALA A 118 -13.59 -6.66 7.03
N MET A 119 -12.41 -6.03 6.94
CA MET A 119 -11.43 -6.01 8.04
C MET A 119 -11.97 -5.24 9.25
N ALA A 120 -12.54 -4.07 9.05
CA ALA A 120 -13.17 -3.30 10.12
C ALA A 120 -14.23 -4.12 10.84
N ARG A 121 -15.11 -4.79 10.10
CA ARG A 121 -16.16 -5.67 10.67
C ARG A 121 -15.59 -6.83 11.47
N LYS A 122 -14.46 -7.39 11.04
CA LYS A 122 -13.80 -8.51 11.73
C LYS A 122 -13.23 -8.10 13.09
N TYR A 123 -12.59 -6.92 13.17
CA TYR A 123 -11.89 -6.48 14.38
C TYR A 123 -12.74 -5.57 15.28
N MET A 124 -13.76 -4.95 14.73
CA MET A 124 -14.63 -4.01 15.43
C MET A 124 -16.08 -4.22 14.99
N PRO A 125 -16.72 -5.33 15.40
CA PRO A 125 -18.12 -5.58 15.07
C PRO A 125 -19.04 -4.54 15.72
N GLY A 126 -20.03 -4.04 14.98
CA GLY A 126 -21.01 -3.09 15.47
C GLY A 126 -21.41 -2.02 14.46
N LYS A 127 -22.19 -1.03 14.90
CA LYS A 127 -22.82 -0.04 14.02
C LYS A 127 -21.84 0.75 13.14
N ILE A 128 -20.63 1.02 13.66
CA ILE A 128 -19.62 1.79 12.93
C ILE A 128 -19.09 1.00 11.73
N SER A 129 -18.73 -0.26 11.93
CA SER A 129 -18.26 -1.13 10.84
C SER A 129 -19.39 -1.51 9.87
N GLU A 130 -20.63 -1.61 10.34
CA GLU A 130 -21.81 -1.79 9.48
C GLU A 130 -22.02 -0.57 8.59
N ALA A 131 -21.91 0.65 9.12
CA ALA A 131 -22.00 1.88 8.34
C ALA A 131 -20.92 1.93 7.26
N PHE A 132 -19.68 1.49 7.58
CA PHE A 132 -18.60 1.42 6.60
C PHE A 132 -18.86 0.33 5.54
N THR A 133 -19.41 -0.80 5.91
CA THR A 133 -19.81 -1.85 4.96
C THR A 133 -20.87 -1.33 3.98
N ASN A 134 -21.92 -0.69 4.50
CA ASN A 134 -22.99 -0.11 3.67
C ASN A 134 -22.45 1.00 2.73
N ALA A 135 -21.49 1.81 3.18
CA ALA A 135 -20.84 2.81 2.34
C ALA A 135 -19.99 2.17 1.24
N ALA A 136 -19.30 1.06 1.55
CA ALA A 136 -18.51 0.30 0.59
C ALA A 136 -19.37 -0.33 -0.51
N ASP A 137 -20.51 -0.90 -0.14
CA ASP A 137 -21.46 -1.49 -1.08
C ASP A 137 -22.10 -0.40 -1.96
N SER A 138 -22.54 0.72 -1.37
CA SER A 138 -23.06 1.86 -2.14
C SER A 138 -22.03 2.42 -3.14
N PHE A 139 -20.76 2.41 -2.78
CA PHE A 139 -19.69 2.84 -3.70
C PHE A 139 -19.47 1.83 -4.82
N TYR A 140 -19.48 0.55 -4.50
CA TYR A 140 -19.39 -0.51 -5.50
C TYR A 140 -20.50 -0.39 -6.56
N ASP A 141 -21.75 -0.21 -6.11
CA ASP A 141 -22.90 -0.05 -6.99
C ASP A 141 -22.76 1.20 -7.88
N ALA A 142 -22.42 2.34 -7.27
CA ALA A 142 -22.22 3.60 -7.99
C ALA A 142 -21.08 3.53 -9.02
N MET A 143 -20.00 2.81 -8.73
CA MET A 143 -18.91 2.59 -9.68
C MET A 143 -19.34 1.69 -10.85
N ASN A 144 -20.15 0.68 -10.60
CA ASN A 144 -20.68 -0.19 -11.65
C ASN A 144 -21.67 0.57 -12.55
N ASP A 145 -22.56 1.36 -11.97
CA ASP A 145 -23.54 2.18 -12.71
C ASP A 145 -22.81 3.20 -13.57
N TYR A 146 -21.84 3.92 -12.99
CA TYR A 146 -21.02 4.85 -13.74
C TYR A 146 -20.25 4.17 -14.89
N GLY A 147 -19.68 3.01 -14.62
CA GLY A 147 -18.99 2.21 -15.66
C GLY A 147 -19.92 1.72 -16.75
N ALA A 148 -21.19 1.44 -16.46
CA ALA A 148 -22.19 1.04 -17.44
C ALA A 148 -22.67 2.21 -18.31
N ASP A 149 -22.77 3.41 -17.73
CA ASP A 149 -23.21 4.64 -18.43
C ASP A 149 -22.10 5.18 -19.36
N VAL A 150 -20.85 5.04 -18.99
CA VAL A 150 -19.70 5.38 -19.83
C VAL A 150 -19.49 4.27 -20.87
N LYS A 151 -20.45 4.11 -21.79
CA LYS A 151 -20.37 3.22 -22.95
C LYS A 151 -19.38 3.78 -23.97
N GLY A 152 -18.11 3.62 -23.70
CA GLY A 152 -17.01 4.00 -24.57
C GLY A 152 -15.87 3.02 -24.45
N ASP A 153 -14.94 3.11 -25.37
CA ASP A 153 -13.73 2.31 -25.42
C ASP A 153 -12.94 2.44 -24.09
N PHE A 154 -13.20 1.54 -23.13
CA PHE A 154 -12.51 1.44 -21.86
C PHE A 154 -11.01 1.15 -21.98
N SER A 155 -10.51 0.94 -23.20
CA SER A 155 -9.08 0.85 -23.47
C SER A 155 -8.36 2.20 -23.31
N LYS A 156 -9.10 3.31 -23.26
CA LYS A 156 -8.53 4.65 -23.13
C LYS A 156 -8.62 5.13 -21.68
N GLN A 157 -7.48 5.29 -21.05
CA GLN A 157 -7.34 6.00 -19.79
C GLN A 157 -7.85 7.43 -19.99
N GLY A 158 -8.96 7.76 -19.34
CA GLY A 158 -9.54 9.11 -19.34
C GLY A 158 -9.15 9.87 -18.08
N ARG A 159 -8.92 11.17 -18.20
CA ARG A 159 -8.82 12.06 -17.04
C ARG A 159 -10.18 12.68 -16.80
N LEU A 160 -10.66 12.57 -15.56
CA LEU A 160 -11.81 13.33 -15.12
C LEU A 160 -11.31 14.69 -14.61
N SER A 161 -11.86 15.78 -15.09
CA SER A 161 -11.60 17.14 -14.56
C SER A 161 -12.27 17.33 -13.20
N GLU A 162 -13.39 16.67 -12.99
CA GLU A 162 -14.18 16.74 -11.76
C GLU A 162 -14.73 15.35 -11.40
N ILE A 163 -15.01 15.14 -10.14
CA ILE A 163 -15.67 13.92 -9.68
C ILE A 163 -17.11 13.92 -10.20
N PRO A 164 -17.57 12.89 -10.91
CA PRO A 164 -18.95 12.79 -11.35
C PRO A 164 -19.94 12.91 -10.18
N GLN A 165 -21.01 13.65 -10.37
CA GLN A 165 -22.01 13.92 -9.32
C GLN A 165 -22.58 12.63 -8.72
N SER A 166 -22.72 11.56 -9.52
CA SER A 166 -23.15 10.23 -9.07
C SER A 166 -22.19 9.57 -8.07
N LEU A 167 -20.90 9.93 -8.10
CA LEU A 167 -19.87 9.37 -7.23
C LEU A 167 -19.55 10.25 -6.00
N GLU A 168 -19.91 11.53 -5.99
CA GLU A 168 -19.61 12.45 -4.89
C GLU A 168 -20.15 11.96 -3.55
N HIS A 169 -21.43 11.58 -3.52
CA HIS A 169 -22.08 11.13 -2.28
C HIS A 169 -21.53 9.80 -1.77
N PRO A 170 -21.37 8.74 -2.59
CA PRO A 170 -20.71 7.51 -2.18
C PRO A 170 -19.29 7.71 -1.66
N ILE A 171 -18.46 8.53 -2.32
CA ILE A 171 -17.08 8.82 -1.90
C ILE A 171 -17.09 9.53 -0.54
N ARG A 172 -17.96 10.52 -0.35
CA ARG A 172 -18.09 11.22 0.93
C ARG A 172 -18.48 10.27 2.06
N LYS A 173 -19.43 9.37 1.83
CA LYS A 173 -19.86 8.36 2.82
C LYS A 173 -18.72 7.41 3.20
N ILE A 174 -17.92 6.96 2.24
CA ILE A 174 -16.73 6.15 2.53
C ILE A 174 -15.79 6.93 3.45
N ARG A 175 -15.46 8.17 3.10
CA ARG A 175 -14.54 8.99 3.89
C ARG A 175 -15.04 9.16 5.33
N GLU A 176 -16.30 9.49 5.51
CA GLU A 176 -16.90 9.71 6.84
C GLU A 176 -16.87 8.42 7.67
N SER A 177 -17.30 7.31 7.10
CA SER A 177 -17.36 6.02 7.80
C SER A 177 -15.97 5.44 8.06
N ALA A 178 -15.03 5.55 7.13
CA ALA A 178 -13.64 5.13 7.34
C ALA A 178 -12.95 5.97 8.43
N THR A 179 -13.22 7.27 8.47
CA THR A 179 -12.71 8.15 9.54
C THR A 179 -13.24 7.73 10.91
N ALA A 180 -14.54 7.42 11.01
CA ALA A 180 -15.12 6.94 12.27
C ALA A 180 -14.50 5.61 12.73
N VAL A 181 -14.23 4.69 11.80
CA VAL A 181 -13.50 3.43 12.08
C VAL A 181 -12.09 3.73 12.59
N ALA A 182 -11.33 4.59 11.91
CA ALA A 182 -9.98 4.93 12.29
C ALA A 182 -9.90 5.57 13.68
N GLN A 183 -10.79 6.52 13.97
CA GLN A 183 -10.87 7.18 15.29
C GLN A 183 -11.17 6.19 16.42
N THR A 184 -12.04 5.23 16.18
CA THR A 184 -12.39 4.23 17.20
C THR A 184 -11.26 3.21 17.45
N LEU A 185 -10.40 2.96 16.46
CA LEU A 185 -9.25 2.07 16.60
C LEU A 185 -8.08 2.74 17.35
N THR A 186 -8.03 4.07 17.37
CA THR A 186 -6.96 4.85 18.01
C THR A 186 -7.33 5.38 19.41
N SER A 187 -8.57 5.22 19.82
CA SER A 187 -9.06 5.54 21.18
C SER A 187 -8.96 4.33 22.12
#